data_acf1ba86e0d62bf46ba708a81aacfbc0
#
_entry.id   acf1ba86e0d62bf46ba708a81aacfbc0
#
_cell.length_a   1.000
_cell.length_b   1.000
_cell.length_c   1.000
_cell.angle_alpha   90.00
_cell.angle_beta   90.00
_cell.angle_gamma   90.00
#
_symmetry.space_group_name_H-M   'P 1'
#
loop_
_entity.id
_entity.type
_entity.pdbx_description
1 polymer ?
#
loop_
_entity_poly.entity_id
_entity_poly.type
_entity_poly.pdbx_seq_one_letter_code
_entity_poly.pdbx_strand_id
1 'polypeptide(L)'
;KIKKGDKAFVGSEFFGKMKWIADVNDDIYDPTYTDMLRVAFTSEFGRGKLQDLVALLSGRNFETKQYEDAIAEASFDKLKQGILAFVNKTHFDRITMILRSAGFILSNMIGSQNAINFAYILYLRGRRENVPAAELERMVRRWFAMSMLTGRYSGSPESTFDSDIRQIDSRGVIAYTDSVIPNELPDSFWTGMLPQFMDTSSISSPYFRCYQAAQIKLGDRGFLSRDITVTDLLLNRADVHH
;
A
#
# COMPACT_ATOMS: atom_id res chain seq x y z
N LYS A 1 8.48 -14.69 22.20
CA LYS A 1 8.48 -13.31 22.75
C LYS A 1 9.90 -12.78 22.73
N ILE A 2 10.22 -11.92 21.77
CA ILE A 2 11.49 -11.19 21.73
C ILE A 2 11.43 -10.15 22.85
N LYS A 3 12.26 -10.27 23.87
CA LYS A 3 12.35 -9.26 24.93
C LYS A 3 13.13 -8.05 24.45
N LYS A 4 12.57 -6.85 24.67
CA LYS A 4 13.30 -5.59 24.44
C LYS A 4 14.62 -5.66 25.22
N GLY A 5 15.75 -5.61 24.51
CA GLY A 5 17.10 -5.71 25.13
C GLY A 5 17.79 -7.07 25.02
N ASP A 6 17.20 -8.05 24.31
CA ASP A 6 17.90 -9.28 23.97
C ASP A 6 19.11 -8.97 23.07
N LYS A 7 20.32 -9.24 23.58
CA LYS A 7 21.57 -8.92 22.87
C LYS A 7 21.72 -9.68 21.56
N ALA A 8 21.23 -10.91 21.49
CA ALA A 8 21.23 -11.70 20.24
C ALA A 8 20.29 -11.12 19.20
N PHE A 9 19.12 -10.60 19.61
CA PHE A 9 18.21 -9.92 18.74
C PHE A 9 18.74 -8.57 18.26
N VAL A 10 19.29 -7.74 19.16
CA VAL A 10 19.88 -6.43 18.81
C VAL A 10 21.04 -6.57 17.83
N GLY A 11 21.81 -7.65 17.90
CA GLY A 11 22.90 -7.94 16.95
C GLY A 11 22.45 -8.65 15.67
N SER A 12 21.17 -8.98 15.53
CA SER A 12 20.68 -9.72 14.37
C SER A 12 20.52 -8.84 13.13
N GLU A 13 20.64 -9.43 11.95
CA GLU A 13 20.34 -8.79 10.66
C GLU A 13 18.90 -8.25 10.64
N PHE A 14 17.98 -8.95 11.29
CA PHE A 14 16.58 -8.53 11.42
C PHE A 14 16.45 -7.22 12.18
N PHE A 15 17.16 -7.06 13.32
CA PHE A 15 17.13 -5.80 14.08
C PHE A 15 17.70 -4.64 13.27
N GLY A 16 18.80 -4.85 12.52
CA GLY A 16 19.38 -3.85 11.64
C GLY A 16 18.39 -3.38 10.57
N LYS A 17 17.66 -4.31 9.97
CA LYS A 17 16.62 -4.00 8.98
C LYS A 17 15.41 -3.26 9.58
N MET A 18 14.99 -3.67 10.79
CA MET A 18 13.91 -2.99 11.53
C MET A 18 14.30 -1.56 11.91
N LYS A 19 15.55 -1.38 12.36
CA LYS A 19 16.08 -0.06 12.68
C LYS A 19 16.14 0.83 11.44
N TRP A 20 16.59 0.27 10.31
CA TRP A 20 16.63 1.03 9.05
C TRP A 20 15.24 1.57 8.68
N ILE A 21 14.15 0.79 8.78
CA ILE A 21 12.79 1.28 8.50
C ILE A 21 12.38 2.41 9.45
N ALA A 22 12.70 2.28 10.73
CA ALA A 22 12.42 3.33 11.71
C ALA A 22 13.21 4.62 11.47
N ASP A 23 14.40 4.49 10.84
CA ASP A 23 15.28 5.62 10.51
C ASP A 23 15.00 6.18 9.09
N VAL A 24 14.28 5.44 8.23
CA VAL A 24 13.87 5.91 6.90
C VAL A 24 12.70 6.87 7.06
N ASN A 25 13.01 8.14 6.93
CA ASN A 25 12.00 9.19 6.84
C ASN A 25 11.66 9.39 5.36
N ASP A 26 10.78 8.55 4.80
CA ASP A 26 10.23 8.78 3.47
C ASP A 26 8.98 9.66 3.62
N ASP A 27 8.98 10.82 2.99
CA ASP A 27 7.89 11.80 3.04
C ASP A 27 6.54 11.26 2.54
N ILE A 28 6.52 10.07 1.91
CA ILE A 28 5.30 9.46 1.37
C ILE A 28 4.81 8.32 2.23
N TYR A 29 5.71 7.46 2.72
CA TYR A 29 5.36 6.24 3.43
C TYR A 29 6.17 6.06 4.69
N ASP A 30 5.55 6.39 5.82
CA ASP A 30 6.09 6.16 7.18
C ASP A 30 5.27 5.06 7.87
N PRO A 31 5.59 3.78 7.62
CA PRO A 31 4.80 2.67 8.11
C PRO A 31 5.00 2.44 9.61
N THR A 32 3.89 2.25 10.31
CA THR A 32 3.88 1.78 11.69
C THR A 32 4.24 0.28 11.76
N TYR A 33 4.49 -0.21 12.97
CA TYR A 33 4.65 -1.64 13.20
C TYR A 33 3.42 -2.46 12.77
N THR A 34 2.23 -1.90 12.96
CA THR A 34 0.96 -2.54 12.54
C THR A 34 0.86 -2.62 11.00
N ASP A 35 1.31 -1.58 10.31
CA ASP A 35 1.35 -1.58 8.84
C ASP A 35 2.29 -2.65 8.31
N MET A 36 3.49 -2.76 8.87
CA MET A 36 4.44 -3.82 8.54
C MET A 36 3.83 -5.21 8.76
N LEU A 37 3.21 -5.46 9.92
CA LEU A 37 2.56 -6.75 10.20
C LEU A 37 1.43 -7.02 9.21
N ARG A 38 0.61 -6.02 8.90
CA ARG A 38 -0.50 -6.15 7.95
C ARG A 38 -0.01 -6.52 6.56
N VAL A 39 1.00 -5.80 6.05
CA VAL A 39 1.57 -6.11 4.73
C VAL A 39 2.23 -7.49 4.71
N ALA A 40 3.08 -7.79 5.69
CA ALA A 40 3.76 -9.07 5.81
C ALA A 40 2.77 -10.24 5.91
N PHE A 41 1.79 -10.12 6.78
CA PHE A 41 0.79 -11.16 6.98
C PHE A 41 -0.07 -11.36 5.74
N THR A 42 -0.65 -10.29 5.21
CA THR A 42 -1.57 -10.41 4.07
C THR A 42 -0.85 -10.95 2.83
N SER A 43 0.36 -10.45 2.55
CA SER A 43 1.12 -10.91 1.38
C SER A 43 1.56 -12.37 1.49
N GLU A 44 1.91 -12.86 2.71
CA GLU A 44 2.41 -14.22 2.89
C GLU A 44 1.30 -15.24 3.08
N PHE A 45 0.29 -14.92 3.88
CA PHE A 45 -0.71 -15.89 4.31
C PHE A 45 -1.99 -15.88 3.46
N GLY A 46 -2.18 -14.90 2.59
CA GLY A 46 -3.42 -14.77 1.81
C GLY A 46 -4.63 -14.47 2.71
N ARG A 47 -4.43 -13.75 3.82
CA ARG A 47 -5.46 -13.40 4.79
C ARG A 47 -5.34 -11.94 5.19
N GLY A 48 -6.47 -11.23 5.32
CA GLY A 48 -6.49 -9.80 5.63
C GLY A 48 -6.73 -9.45 7.09
N LYS A 49 -7.22 -10.41 7.90
CA LYS A 49 -7.62 -10.17 9.30
C LYS A 49 -6.49 -10.49 10.26
N LEU A 50 -5.92 -9.50 10.91
CA LEU A 50 -4.78 -9.68 11.84
C LEU A 50 -5.10 -10.62 13.03
N GLN A 51 -6.36 -10.77 13.41
CA GLN A 51 -6.75 -11.78 14.41
C GLN A 51 -6.40 -13.21 13.98
N ASP A 52 -6.41 -13.50 12.67
CA ASP A 52 -6.05 -14.81 12.14
C ASP A 52 -4.54 -15.07 12.33
N LEU A 53 -3.70 -14.02 12.28
CA LEU A 53 -2.28 -14.14 12.57
C LEU A 53 -2.04 -14.63 14.00
N VAL A 54 -2.76 -14.04 14.98
CA VAL A 54 -2.64 -14.46 16.39
C VAL A 54 -3.03 -15.93 16.56
N ALA A 55 -4.11 -16.35 15.90
CA ALA A 55 -4.56 -17.73 15.93
C ALA A 55 -3.53 -18.69 15.33
N LEU A 56 -2.96 -18.37 14.15
CA LEU A 56 -1.91 -19.16 13.51
C LEU A 56 -0.63 -19.26 14.33
N LEU A 57 -0.18 -18.15 14.90
CA LEU A 57 1.02 -18.15 15.78
C LEU A 57 0.79 -18.88 17.09
N SER A 58 -0.48 -19.09 17.49
CA SER A 58 -0.85 -19.95 18.62
C SER A 58 -1.00 -21.43 18.20
N GLY A 59 -0.77 -21.77 16.93
CA GLY A 59 -0.86 -23.13 16.40
C GLY A 59 -2.24 -23.56 15.96
N ARG A 60 -3.21 -22.63 15.83
CA ARG A 60 -4.58 -23.01 15.47
C ARG A 60 -4.66 -23.48 14.02
N ASN A 61 -5.10 -24.72 13.85
CA ASN A 61 -5.53 -25.26 12.57
C ASN A 61 -6.96 -24.77 12.26
N PHE A 62 -7.15 -24.05 11.15
CA PHE A 62 -8.47 -23.50 10.80
C PHE A 62 -9.46 -24.55 10.29
N GLU A 63 -8.98 -25.69 9.81
CA GLU A 63 -9.82 -26.80 9.31
C GLU A 63 -10.29 -27.67 10.47
N THR A 64 -9.33 -28.19 11.26
CA THR A 64 -9.62 -29.10 12.38
C THR A 64 -10.02 -28.38 13.67
N LYS A 65 -9.75 -27.05 13.76
CA LYS A 65 -9.92 -26.22 14.95
C LYS A 65 -9.06 -26.63 16.16
N GLN A 66 -8.14 -27.56 15.98
CA GLN A 66 -7.18 -28.00 16.99
C GLN A 66 -5.95 -27.10 17.02
N TYR A 67 -5.15 -27.25 18.06
CA TYR A 67 -3.88 -26.54 18.21
C TYR A 67 -2.72 -27.51 18.00
N GLU A 68 -1.77 -27.12 17.12
CA GLU A 68 -0.65 -27.93 16.67
C GLU A 68 0.63 -27.09 16.69
N ASP A 69 1.66 -27.53 17.38
CA ASP A 69 2.93 -26.80 17.47
C ASP A 69 3.61 -26.61 16.10
N ALA A 70 3.46 -27.61 15.21
CA ALA A 70 3.98 -27.50 13.85
C ALA A 70 3.35 -26.35 13.03
N ILE A 71 2.08 -26.01 13.28
CA ILE A 71 1.42 -24.86 12.65
C ILE A 71 1.99 -23.56 13.22
N ALA A 72 2.22 -23.51 14.53
CA ALA A 72 2.84 -22.33 15.15
C ALA A 72 4.24 -22.06 14.57
N GLU A 73 5.09 -23.08 14.52
CA GLU A 73 6.47 -22.98 13.99
C GLU A 73 6.46 -22.54 12.51
N ALA A 74 5.69 -23.23 11.67
CA ALA A 74 5.57 -22.86 10.25
C ALA A 74 5.02 -21.44 10.05
N SER A 75 4.10 -21.00 10.92
CA SER A 75 3.53 -19.66 10.87
C SER A 75 4.55 -18.59 11.29
N PHE A 76 5.40 -18.87 12.28
CA PHE A 76 6.50 -17.98 12.66
C PHE A 76 7.51 -17.81 11.52
N ASP A 77 7.93 -18.91 10.89
CA ASP A 77 8.86 -18.84 9.75
C ASP A 77 8.26 -18.08 8.56
N LYS A 78 7.01 -18.32 8.26
CA LYS A 78 6.28 -17.63 7.20
C LYS A 78 6.13 -16.13 7.50
N LEU A 79 5.78 -15.75 8.72
CA LEU A 79 5.73 -14.36 9.15
C LEU A 79 7.10 -13.68 9.05
N LYS A 80 8.16 -14.36 9.48
CA LYS A 80 9.54 -13.87 9.36
C LYS A 80 9.89 -13.57 7.91
N GLN A 81 9.56 -14.45 6.97
CA GLN A 81 9.76 -14.22 5.53
C GLN A 81 9.00 -12.98 5.05
N GLY A 82 7.74 -12.81 5.45
CA GLY A 82 6.94 -11.64 5.10
C GLY A 82 7.52 -10.34 5.63
N ILE A 83 7.98 -10.34 6.88
CA ILE A 83 8.63 -9.18 7.47
C ILE A 83 9.94 -8.86 6.74
N LEU A 84 10.77 -9.88 6.44
CA LEU A 84 12.01 -9.69 5.68
C LEU A 84 11.75 -9.15 4.25
N ALA A 85 10.66 -9.57 3.62
CA ALA A 85 10.25 -9.02 2.32
C ALA A 85 9.81 -7.55 2.43
N PHE A 86 9.06 -7.19 3.47
CA PHE A 86 8.65 -5.82 3.75
C PHE A 86 9.84 -4.90 4.04
N VAL A 87 10.76 -5.32 4.93
CA VAL A 87 11.94 -4.53 5.32
C VAL A 87 13.09 -4.61 4.30
N ASN A 88 12.85 -5.19 3.14
CA ASN A 88 13.83 -5.21 2.05
C ASN A 88 13.91 -3.82 1.42
N LYS A 89 15.10 -3.20 1.49
CA LYS A 89 15.34 -1.85 0.98
C LYS A 89 14.90 -1.68 -0.48
N THR A 90 15.24 -2.64 -1.34
CA THR A 90 14.89 -2.58 -2.77
C THR A 90 13.37 -2.61 -2.97
N HIS A 91 12.64 -3.40 -2.19
CA HIS A 91 11.17 -3.45 -2.28
C HIS A 91 10.56 -2.15 -1.77
N PHE A 92 11.04 -1.64 -0.65
CA PHE A 92 10.55 -0.40 -0.05
C PHE A 92 10.81 0.80 -0.97
N ASP A 93 12.02 0.96 -1.46
CA ASP A 93 12.36 2.02 -2.41
C ASP A 93 11.51 1.90 -3.70
N ARG A 94 11.26 0.68 -4.17
CA ARG A 94 10.48 0.48 -5.39
C ARG A 94 9.01 0.88 -5.21
N ILE A 95 8.37 0.51 -4.08
CA ILE A 95 6.98 0.91 -3.84
C ILE A 95 6.86 2.43 -3.72
N THR A 96 7.75 3.10 -3.00
CA THR A 96 7.73 4.57 -2.89
C THR A 96 7.96 5.25 -4.24
N MET A 97 8.86 4.72 -5.07
CA MET A 97 9.05 5.20 -6.45
C MET A 97 7.79 5.02 -7.31
N ILE A 98 7.07 3.90 -7.18
CA ILE A 98 5.81 3.67 -7.91
C ILE A 98 4.77 4.73 -7.51
N LEU A 99 4.62 5.02 -6.21
CA LEU A 99 3.69 6.03 -5.72
C LEU A 99 4.06 7.44 -6.23
N ARG A 100 5.35 7.81 -6.18
CA ARG A 100 5.85 9.06 -6.75
C ARG A 100 5.59 9.15 -8.25
N SER A 101 5.77 8.06 -8.97
CA SER A 101 5.49 7.99 -10.41
C SER A 101 4.01 8.12 -10.77
N ALA A 102 3.11 7.95 -9.79
CA ALA A 102 1.68 8.24 -9.92
C ALA A 102 1.34 9.73 -9.65
N GLY A 103 2.34 10.53 -9.25
CA GLY A 103 2.17 11.95 -8.93
C GLY A 103 1.96 12.25 -7.44
N PHE A 104 1.94 11.24 -6.57
CA PHE A 104 1.85 11.44 -5.13
C PHE A 104 3.26 11.66 -4.57
N ILE A 105 3.63 12.91 -4.34
CA ILE A 105 4.99 13.30 -3.94
C ILE A 105 5.12 13.75 -2.48
N LEU A 106 3.99 13.99 -1.80
CA LEU A 106 3.93 14.42 -0.40
C LEU A 106 2.94 13.53 0.38
N SER A 107 3.24 13.32 1.67
CA SER A 107 2.38 12.51 2.56
C SER A 107 0.97 13.08 2.71
N ASN A 108 0.81 14.40 2.72
CA ASN A 108 -0.49 15.06 2.83
C ASN A 108 -1.40 14.84 1.59
N MET A 109 -0.85 14.41 0.47
CA MET A 109 -1.62 13.99 -0.70
C MET A 109 -2.24 12.59 -0.51
N ILE A 110 -1.78 11.82 0.48
CA ILE A 110 -2.21 10.43 0.71
C ILE A 110 -3.19 10.41 1.87
N GLY A 111 -4.46 10.20 1.57
CA GLY A 111 -5.53 10.14 2.56
C GLY A 111 -5.72 8.78 3.23
N SER A 112 -5.05 7.73 2.76
CA SER A 112 -5.23 6.37 3.25
C SER A 112 -3.92 5.58 3.28
N GLN A 113 -3.38 5.39 4.48
CA GLN A 113 -2.23 4.51 4.72
C GLN A 113 -2.53 3.06 4.28
N ASN A 114 -3.77 2.60 4.45
CA ASN A 114 -4.20 1.27 4.00
C ASN A 114 -4.14 1.11 2.48
N ALA A 115 -4.33 2.17 1.70
CA ALA A 115 -4.16 2.11 0.25
C ALA A 115 -2.69 1.85 -0.12
N ILE A 116 -1.72 2.46 0.59
CA ILE A 116 -0.30 2.15 0.41
C ILE A 116 0.00 0.71 0.82
N ASN A 117 -0.49 0.29 1.99
CA ASN A 117 -0.27 -1.06 2.50
C ASN A 117 -0.73 -2.11 1.49
N PHE A 118 -1.92 -1.94 0.90
CA PHE A 118 -2.40 -2.90 -0.09
C PHE A 118 -1.65 -2.81 -1.43
N ALA A 119 -1.26 -1.61 -1.85
CA ALA A 119 -0.38 -1.44 -3.02
C ALA A 119 0.95 -2.19 -2.83
N TYR A 120 1.52 -2.16 -1.61
CA TYR A 120 2.72 -2.91 -1.29
C TYR A 120 2.48 -4.44 -1.30
N ILE A 121 1.33 -4.89 -0.76
CA ILE A 121 0.92 -6.30 -0.86
C ILE A 121 0.85 -6.75 -2.31
N LEU A 122 0.20 -5.98 -3.18
CA LEU A 122 0.13 -6.26 -4.62
C LEU A 122 1.51 -6.34 -5.27
N TYR A 123 2.39 -5.41 -4.92
CA TYR A 123 3.77 -5.44 -5.42
C TYR A 123 4.49 -6.72 -5.01
N LEU A 124 4.42 -7.13 -3.74
CA LEU A 124 5.06 -8.35 -3.24
C LEU A 124 4.46 -9.60 -3.89
N ARG A 125 3.14 -9.66 -4.03
CA ARG A 125 2.44 -10.78 -4.70
C ARG A 125 2.79 -10.88 -6.17
N GLY A 126 2.75 -9.78 -6.91
CA GLY A 126 3.13 -9.76 -8.32
C GLY A 126 4.59 -10.14 -8.56
N ARG A 127 5.49 -9.79 -7.64
CA ARG A 127 6.87 -10.26 -7.66
C ARG A 127 6.97 -11.79 -7.55
N ARG A 128 6.15 -12.41 -6.69
CA ARG A 128 6.10 -13.88 -6.55
C ARG A 128 5.50 -14.56 -7.78
N GLU A 129 4.51 -13.94 -8.38
CA GLU A 129 3.90 -14.42 -9.63
C GLU A 129 4.78 -14.16 -10.85
N ASN A 130 5.99 -13.61 -10.67
CA ASN A 130 6.92 -13.25 -11.73
C ASN A 130 6.33 -12.31 -12.79
N VAL A 131 5.43 -11.42 -12.37
CA VAL A 131 4.89 -10.37 -13.25
C VAL A 131 6.03 -9.49 -13.74
N PRO A 132 6.12 -9.19 -15.06
CA PRO A 132 7.15 -8.31 -15.61
C PRO A 132 7.16 -6.94 -14.91
N ALA A 133 8.35 -6.39 -14.61
CA ALA A 133 8.50 -5.21 -13.78
C ALA A 133 7.66 -4.01 -14.25
N ALA A 134 7.67 -3.71 -15.55
CA ALA A 134 6.91 -2.59 -16.11
C ALA A 134 5.39 -2.78 -15.96
N GLU A 135 4.91 -4.00 -16.11
CA GLU A 135 3.49 -4.34 -15.94
C GLU A 135 3.08 -4.27 -14.47
N LEU A 136 3.91 -4.81 -13.58
CA LEU A 136 3.73 -4.76 -12.13
C LEU A 136 3.64 -3.31 -11.64
N GLU A 137 4.56 -2.45 -12.05
CA GLU A 137 4.57 -1.04 -11.66
C GLU A 137 3.32 -0.31 -12.17
N ARG A 138 2.92 -0.58 -13.42
CA ARG A 138 1.70 -0.02 -14.01
C ARG A 138 0.46 -0.47 -13.23
N MET A 139 0.36 -1.74 -12.92
CA MET A 139 -0.75 -2.35 -12.19
C MET A 139 -0.85 -1.76 -10.78
N VAL A 140 0.24 -1.74 -10.02
CA VAL A 140 0.27 -1.21 -8.64
C VAL A 140 -0.10 0.28 -8.64
N ARG A 141 0.43 1.07 -9.56
CA ARG A 141 0.10 2.50 -9.70
C ARG A 141 -1.37 2.75 -9.97
N ARG A 142 -1.96 1.98 -10.91
CA ARG A 142 -3.40 2.08 -11.24
C ARG A 142 -4.28 1.70 -10.06
N TRP A 143 -3.94 0.60 -9.39
CA TRP A 143 -4.65 0.15 -8.20
C TRP A 143 -4.60 1.17 -7.06
N PHE A 144 -3.43 1.73 -6.80
CA PHE A 144 -3.28 2.77 -5.78
C PHE A 144 -4.15 4.00 -6.09
N ALA A 145 -4.08 4.53 -7.31
CA ALA A 145 -4.91 5.66 -7.72
C ALA A 145 -6.41 5.36 -7.61
N MET A 146 -6.86 4.18 -8.06
CA MET A 146 -8.24 3.73 -7.90
C MET A 146 -8.63 3.66 -6.43
N SER A 147 -7.80 3.07 -5.58
CA SER A 147 -8.07 2.96 -4.14
C SER A 147 -8.18 4.32 -3.45
N MET A 148 -7.40 5.31 -3.89
CA MET A 148 -7.51 6.69 -3.40
C MET A 148 -8.81 7.36 -3.85
N LEU A 149 -9.19 7.20 -5.12
CA LEU A 149 -10.42 7.79 -5.68
C LEU A 149 -11.69 7.20 -5.07
N THR A 150 -11.71 5.89 -4.82
CA THR A 150 -12.91 5.20 -4.34
C THR A 150 -13.00 5.10 -2.81
N GLY A 151 -11.92 5.45 -2.10
CA GLY A 151 -11.84 5.22 -0.65
C GLY A 151 -11.91 3.74 -0.27
N ARG A 152 -11.46 2.83 -1.14
CA ARG A 152 -11.62 1.37 -1.01
C ARG A 152 -11.28 0.81 0.36
N TYR A 153 -10.31 1.39 1.05
CA TYR A 153 -9.83 0.90 2.35
C TYR A 153 -10.16 1.83 3.53
N SER A 154 -11.15 2.70 3.38
CA SER A 154 -11.52 3.69 4.42
C SER A 154 -12.50 3.17 5.47
N GLY A 155 -13.33 2.17 5.13
CA GLY A 155 -14.34 1.63 6.04
C GLY A 155 -13.82 0.49 6.90
N SER A 156 -13.87 -0.74 6.39
CA SER A 156 -13.43 -1.97 7.06
C SER A 156 -12.19 -2.56 6.38
N PRO A 157 -11.00 -1.98 6.57
CA PRO A 157 -9.83 -2.33 5.76
C PRO A 157 -9.44 -3.80 5.86
N GLU A 158 -9.52 -4.44 7.01
CA GLU A 158 -9.16 -5.86 7.18
C GLU A 158 -10.10 -6.79 6.41
N SER A 159 -11.39 -6.49 6.38
CA SER A 159 -12.36 -7.28 5.62
C SER A 159 -12.16 -7.10 4.12
N THR A 160 -11.86 -5.88 3.68
CA THR A 160 -11.57 -5.59 2.28
C THR A 160 -10.25 -6.25 1.85
N PHE A 161 -9.20 -6.18 2.68
CA PHE A 161 -7.93 -6.88 2.45
C PHE A 161 -8.14 -8.39 2.32
N ASP A 162 -8.94 -8.99 3.23
CA ASP A 162 -9.23 -10.42 3.22
C ASP A 162 -9.98 -10.85 1.95
N SER A 163 -10.96 -10.05 1.53
CA SER A 163 -11.69 -10.28 0.28
C SER A 163 -10.77 -10.17 -0.94
N ASP A 164 -10.00 -9.08 -1.02
CA ASP A 164 -9.14 -8.81 -2.17
C ASP A 164 -8.04 -9.86 -2.30
N ILE A 165 -7.36 -10.23 -1.20
CA ILE A 165 -6.25 -11.18 -1.26
C ILE A 165 -6.72 -12.58 -1.62
N ARG A 166 -7.91 -13.02 -1.17
CA ARG A 166 -8.49 -14.30 -1.56
C ARG A 166 -8.82 -14.35 -3.05
N GLN A 167 -9.31 -13.26 -3.62
CA GLN A 167 -9.56 -13.17 -5.05
C GLN A 167 -8.25 -13.19 -5.86
N ILE A 168 -7.20 -12.54 -5.35
CA ILE A 168 -5.87 -12.61 -5.93
C ILE A 168 -5.33 -14.05 -5.90
N ASP A 169 -5.46 -14.74 -4.77
CA ASP A 169 -5.02 -16.14 -4.64
C ASP A 169 -5.72 -17.09 -5.64
N SER A 170 -6.98 -16.80 -5.96
CA SER A 170 -7.76 -17.64 -6.88
C SER A 170 -7.56 -17.30 -8.36
N ARG A 171 -7.21 -16.05 -8.69
CA ARG A 171 -7.26 -15.54 -10.08
C ARG A 171 -5.91 -15.02 -10.57
N GLY A 172 -4.95 -14.79 -9.68
CA GLY A 172 -3.72 -14.06 -9.95
C GLY A 172 -3.89 -12.55 -9.87
N VAL A 173 -2.77 -11.83 -9.61
CA VAL A 173 -2.80 -10.37 -9.36
C VAL A 173 -3.27 -9.58 -10.59
N ILE A 174 -2.83 -9.95 -11.79
CA ILE A 174 -3.17 -9.22 -13.03
C ILE A 174 -4.64 -9.39 -13.36
N ALA A 175 -5.14 -10.64 -13.44
CA ALA A 175 -6.52 -10.90 -13.80
C ALA A 175 -7.51 -10.27 -12.82
N TYR A 176 -7.16 -10.28 -11.52
CA TYR A 176 -7.96 -9.64 -10.50
C TYR A 176 -8.00 -8.11 -10.67
N THR A 177 -6.85 -7.46 -10.73
CA THR A 177 -6.77 -6.00 -10.81
C THR A 177 -7.36 -5.44 -12.10
N ASP A 178 -7.15 -6.12 -13.23
CA ASP A 178 -7.71 -5.71 -14.52
C ASP A 178 -9.23 -5.84 -14.58
N SER A 179 -9.83 -6.72 -13.75
CA SER A 179 -11.29 -6.80 -13.65
C SER A 179 -11.87 -5.78 -12.68
N VAL A 180 -11.20 -5.52 -11.56
CA VAL A 180 -11.74 -4.65 -10.51
C VAL A 180 -11.62 -3.16 -10.87
N ILE A 181 -10.50 -2.72 -11.43
CA ILE A 181 -10.28 -1.30 -11.72
C ILE A 181 -11.35 -0.70 -12.66
N PRO A 182 -11.71 -1.33 -13.79
CA PRO A 182 -12.77 -0.81 -14.65
C PRO A 182 -14.16 -0.85 -14.00
N ASN A 183 -14.41 -1.83 -13.14
CA ASN A 183 -15.69 -1.93 -12.43
C ASN A 183 -15.85 -0.85 -11.35
N GLU A 184 -14.77 -0.49 -10.67
CA GLU A 184 -14.76 0.59 -9.67
C GLU A 184 -14.75 1.98 -10.30
N LEU A 185 -14.16 2.12 -11.48
CA LEU A 185 -14.03 3.37 -12.23
C LEU A 185 -14.62 3.23 -13.66
N PRO A 186 -15.93 2.95 -13.78
CA PRO A 186 -16.60 2.88 -15.09
C PRO A 186 -16.67 4.25 -15.75
N ASP A 187 -17.03 4.31 -17.03
CA ASP A 187 -17.16 5.57 -17.78
C ASP A 187 -18.09 6.57 -17.08
N SER A 188 -19.17 6.09 -16.45
CA SER A 188 -20.07 6.91 -15.66
C SER A 188 -19.43 7.59 -14.45
N PHE A 189 -18.38 6.98 -13.87
CA PHE A 189 -17.60 7.63 -12.83
C PHE A 189 -16.88 8.87 -13.38
N TRP A 190 -16.23 8.75 -14.54
CA TRP A 190 -15.42 9.82 -15.13
C TRP A 190 -16.26 10.96 -15.66
N THR A 191 -17.40 10.66 -16.31
CA THR A 191 -18.23 11.65 -16.98
C THR A 191 -19.33 12.25 -16.09
N GLY A 192 -19.73 11.55 -15.04
CA GLY A 192 -20.83 11.96 -14.16
C GLY A 192 -20.40 12.23 -12.72
N MET A 193 -19.85 11.23 -12.04
CA MET A 193 -19.57 11.33 -10.60
C MET A 193 -18.35 12.21 -10.29
N LEU A 194 -17.23 12.02 -10.99
CA LEU A 194 -15.99 12.74 -10.71
C LEU A 194 -16.15 14.27 -10.87
N PRO A 195 -16.79 14.80 -11.92
CA PRO A 195 -17.04 16.25 -12.04
C PRO A 195 -17.80 16.83 -10.84
N GLN A 196 -18.81 16.11 -10.33
CA GLN A 196 -19.58 16.55 -9.16
C GLN A 196 -18.72 16.53 -7.88
N PHE A 197 -17.85 15.52 -7.72
CA PHE A 197 -16.94 15.43 -6.57
C PHE A 197 -15.80 16.44 -6.64
N MET A 198 -15.44 16.90 -7.83
CA MET A 198 -14.44 17.96 -8.02
C MET A 198 -14.99 19.36 -7.73
N ASP A 199 -16.32 19.53 -7.68
CA ASP A 199 -16.95 20.76 -7.22
C ASP A 199 -16.90 20.84 -5.69
N THR A 200 -15.68 20.97 -5.16
CA THR A 200 -15.40 21.03 -3.74
C THR A 200 -14.30 22.04 -3.46
N SER A 201 -14.47 22.80 -2.38
CA SER A 201 -13.45 23.69 -1.86
C SER A 201 -12.45 22.99 -0.91
N SER A 202 -12.64 21.69 -0.63
CA SER A 202 -11.81 20.96 0.32
C SER A 202 -10.51 20.45 -0.32
N ILE A 203 -9.39 21.02 0.07
CA ILE A 203 -8.04 20.53 -0.31
C ILE A 203 -7.74 19.13 0.24
N SER A 204 -8.49 18.68 1.26
CA SER A 204 -8.35 17.32 1.82
C SER A 204 -9.20 16.28 1.07
N SER A 205 -10.00 16.69 0.08
CA SER A 205 -10.79 15.79 -0.75
C SER A 205 -9.87 14.78 -1.46
N PRO A 206 -10.20 13.47 -1.45
CA PRO A 206 -9.44 12.47 -2.19
C PRO A 206 -9.42 12.75 -3.69
N TYR A 207 -10.48 13.31 -4.23
CA TYR A 207 -10.58 13.69 -5.64
C TYR A 207 -9.64 14.84 -5.98
N PHE A 208 -9.60 15.87 -5.15
CA PHE A 208 -8.68 16.99 -5.33
C PHE A 208 -7.20 16.54 -5.23
N ARG A 209 -6.86 15.68 -4.26
CA ARG A 209 -5.52 15.11 -4.14
C ARG A 209 -5.13 14.27 -5.36
N CYS A 210 -6.05 13.47 -5.89
CA CYS A 210 -5.82 12.71 -7.12
C CYS A 210 -5.69 13.63 -8.33
N TYR A 211 -6.43 14.73 -8.39
CA TYR A 211 -6.29 15.76 -9.42
C TYR A 211 -4.90 16.41 -9.38
N GLN A 212 -4.44 16.81 -8.20
CA GLN A 212 -3.07 17.33 -8.03
C GLN A 212 -2.02 16.30 -8.46
N ALA A 213 -2.19 15.03 -8.08
CA ALA A 213 -1.30 13.96 -8.51
C ALA A 213 -1.29 13.79 -10.04
N ALA A 214 -2.43 13.93 -10.69
CA ALA A 214 -2.52 13.89 -12.16
C ALA A 214 -1.78 15.07 -12.79
N GLN A 215 -1.94 16.29 -12.26
CA GLN A 215 -1.21 17.48 -12.74
C GLN A 215 0.31 17.31 -12.60
N ILE A 216 0.79 16.81 -11.45
CA ILE A 216 2.21 16.51 -11.23
C ILE A 216 2.70 15.49 -12.26
N LYS A 217 1.96 14.39 -12.44
CA LYS A 217 2.31 13.34 -13.38
C LYS A 217 2.36 13.82 -14.84
N LEU A 218 1.52 14.75 -15.21
CA LEU A 218 1.47 15.35 -16.55
C LEU A 218 2.49 16.47 -16.74
N GLY A 219 3.14 16.92 -15.66
CA GLY A 219 4.09 18.03 -15.69
C GLY A 219 3.40 19.38 -15.89
N ASP A 220 2.17 19.52 -15.40
CA ASP A 220 1.41 20.76 -15.51
C ASP A 220 2.13 21.92 -14.84
N ARG A 221 1.90 23.10 -15.37
CA ARG A 221 2.48 24.37 -14.87
C ARG A 221 1.45 25.16 -14.07
N GLY A 222 1.96 26.01 -13.19
CA GLY A 222 1.12 26.90 -12.40
C GLY A 222 0.33 27.87 -13.30
N PHE A 223 -0.92 28.15 -12.92
CA PHE A 223 -1.82 28.97 -13.70
C PHE A 223 -1.25 30.38 -14.02
N LEU A 224 -0.53 30.97 -13.08
CA LEU A 224 0.05 32.32 -13.22
C LEU A 224 1.52 32.34 -13.66
N SER A 225 2.13 31.18 -13.89
CA SER A 225 3.53 31.08 -14.28
C SER A 225 3.77 30.00 -15.33
N ARG A 226 4.46 30.41 -16.41
CA ARG A 226 4.85 29.47 -17.47
C ARG A 226 6.09 28.62 -17.11
N ASP A 227 6.84 29.03 -16.10
CA ASP A 227 8.15 28.43 -15.76
C ASP A 227 8.08 27.58 -14.49
N ILE A 228 7.05 27.73 -13.66
CA ILE A 228 6.91 27.02 -12.39
C ILE A 228 5.93 25.86 -12.57
N THR A 229 6.35 24.64 -12.26
CA THR A 229 5.48 23.45 -12.31
C THR A 229 4.58 23.36 -11.08
N VAL A 230 3.48 22.61 -11.16
CA VAL A 230 2.64 22.29 -9.99
C VAL A 230 3.48 21.57 -8.93
N THR A 231 4.44 20.76 -9.34
CA THR A 231 5.42 20.12 -8.44
C THR A 231 6.20 21.15 -7.63
N ASP A 232 6.75 22.17 -8.28
CA ASP A 232 7.54 23.23 -7.62
C ASP A 232 6.69 24.03 -6.63
N LEU A 233 5.44 24.32 -7.01
CA LEU A 233 4.50 25.03 -6.13
C LEU A 233 4.21 24.24 -4.86
N LEU A 234 3.94 22.94 -4.98
CA LEU A 234 3.63 22.10 -3.83
C LEU A 234 4.83 21.84 -2.93
N LEU A 235 6.02 21.64 -3.50
CA LEU A 235 7.26 21.45 -2.71
C LEU A 235 7.68 22.73 -1.98
N ASN A 236 7.44 23.89 -2.56
CA ASN A 236 7.79 25.18 -1.96
C ASN A 236 6.68 25.77 -1.08
N ARG A 237 5.64 24.98 -0.74
CA ARG A 237 4.50 25.40 0.10
C ARG A 237 3.81 26.67 -0.38
N ALA A 238 3.70 26.85 -1.69
CA ALA A 238 2.88 27.93 -2.24
C ALA A 238 1.43 27.76 -1.80
N ASP A 239 0.76 28.87 -1.50
CA ASP A 239 -0.65 28.87 -1.15
C ASP A 239 -1.49 28.37 -2.33
N VAL A 240 -2.41 27.46 -2.04
CA VAL A 240 -3.42 27.01 -3.01
C VAL A 240 -4.55 28.04 -2.96
N HIS A 241 -4.59 28.93 -3.93
CA HIS A 241 -5.71 29.84 -4.09
C HIS A 241 -6.88 29.09 -4.72
N HIS A 242 -8.04 29.23 -4.10
CA HIS A 242 -9.32 28.69 -4.55
C HIS A 242 -10.01 29.67 -5.51
#